data_66b215532b3ee583290b2960cb9c49bf
#
_entry.id   66b215532b3ee583290b2960cb9c49bf
#
_cell.length_a   1.000
_cell.length_b   1.000
_cell.length_c   1.000
_cell.angle_alpha   90.00
_cell.angle_beta   90.00
_cell.angle_gamma   90.00
#
_symmetry.space_group_name_H-M   'P 1'
#
loop_
_entity.id
_entity.type
_entity.pdbx_description
1 polymer ?
#
loop_
_entity_poly.entity_id
_entity_poly.type
_entity_poly.pdbx_seq_one_letter_code
_entity_poly.pdbx_strand_id
1 'polypeptide(L)'
;AAGVTGKQLEWFEKVLSEHGAKVDHIVVMGHTPILRPVRTFSSSGMLTVKGRDSDFWKVMAKHGVDLYLCGEVHAVTCTQRDGIQQIAHGGLIGRTTKPNYMVVTVHGDRLELDLKEIDLVNGKGRLWQKNKSKGPWDTITITAERKKRGFTSIGKVTINKQKDAKKFETRTGFFIEKNNP
;
A
#
# COMPACT_ATOMS: atom_id res chain seq x y z
N ALA A 1 14.27 -11.56 9.38
CA ALA A 1 14.15 -10.11 9.24
C ALA A 1 13.95 -9.77 7.77
N ALA A 2 12.95 -8.95 7.45
CA ALA A 2 12.67 -8.56 6.07
C ALA A 2 13.63 -7.42 5.64
N GLY A 3 14.14 -7.52 4.42
CA GLY A 3 14.99 -6.46 3.85
C GLY A 3 15.40 -6.79 2.42
N VAL A 4 15.69 -5.75 1.67
CA VAL A 4 16.26 -5.85 0.32
C VAL A 4 17.76 -5.55 0.43
N THR A 5 18.60 -6.54 0.13
CA THR A 5 20.06 -6.47 0.31
C THR A 5 20.81 -7.25 -0.77
N GLY A 6 22.13 -7.09 -0.83
CA GLY A 6 22.99 -7.83 -1.75
C GLY A 6 22.57 -7.67 -3.21
N LYS A 7 22.63 -8.74 -3.98
CA LYS A 7 22.32 -8.72 -5.43
C LYS A 7 20.93 -8.16 -5.78
N GLN A 8 19.93 -8.34 -4.89
CA GLN A 8 18.61 -7.77 -5.13
C GLN A 8 18.64 -6.24 -5.03
N LEU A 9 19.35 -5.70 -4.07
CA LEU A 9 19.51 -4.25 -3.91
C LEU A 9 20.31 -3.66 -5.08
N GLU A 10 21.39 -4.32 -5.47
CA GLU A 10 22.23 -3.91 -6.62
C GLU A 10 21.41 -3.89 -7.91
N TRP A 11 20.63 -4.94 -8.17
CA TRP A 11 19.73 -5.01 -9.32
C TRP A 11 18.69 -3.87 -9.27
N PHE A 12 18.09 -3.64 -8.10
CA PHE A 12 17.08 -2.61 -7.91
C PHE A 12 17.64 -1.22 -8.19
N GLU A 13 18.80 -0.89 -7.64
CA GLU A 13 19.47 0.40 -7.86
C GLU A 13 19.86 0.56 -9.35
N LYS A 14 20.35 -0.50 -9.98
CA LYS A 14 20.67 -0.50 -11.42
C LYS A 14 19.42 -0.16 -12.26
N VAL A 15 18.28 -0.81 -12.00
CA VAL A 15 17.03 -0.54 -12.73
C VAL A 15 16.60 0.92 -12.57
N LEU A 16 16.64 1.45 -11.35
CA LEU A 16 16.28 2.84 -11.10
C LEU A 16 17.25 3.82 -11.79
N SER A 17 18.53 3.52 -11.80
CA SER A 17 19.55 4.35 -12.47
C SER A 17 19.35 4.39 -13.99
N GLU A 18 19.03 3.25 -14.60
CA GLU A 18 18.90 3.13 -16.05
C GLU A 18 17.56 3.67 -16.60
N HIS A 19 16.52 3.60 -15.80
CA HIS A 19 15.14 3.87 -16.26
C HIS A 19 14.44 4.99 -15.53
N GLY A 20 14.81 5.31 -14.29
CA GLY A 20 14.08 6.26 -13.46
C GLY A 20 13.91 7.65 -14.06
N ALA A 21 14.94 8.17 -14.73
CA ALA A 21 14.87 9.47 -15.40
C ALA A 21 14.03 9.49 -16.70
N LYS A 22 13.60 8.32 -17.18
CA LYS A 22 12.88 8.17 -18.45
C LYS A 22 11.37 8.02 -18.27
N VAL A 23 10.89 8.05 -17.03
CA VAL A 23 9.48 7.83 -16.69
C VAL A 23 8.94 9.00 -15.88
N ASP A 24 7.63 9.21 -15.95
CA ASP A 24 6.97 10.27 -15.17
C ASP A 24 6.82 9.87 -13.70
N HIS A 25 6.58 8.61 -13.41
CA HIS A 25 6.37 8.11 -12.06
C HIS A 25 7.11 6.81 -11.79
N ILE A 26 7.58 6.67 -10.54
CA ILE A 26 8.21 5.45 -10.07
C ILE A 26 7.39 4.91 -8.89
N VAL A 27 6.77 3.75 -9.10
CA VAL A 27 6.03 3.03 -8.07
C VAL A 27 6.79 1.75 -7.72
N VAL A 28 7.10 1.59 -6.46
CA VAL A 28 7.76 0.39 -5.93
C VAL A 28 6.75 -0.42 -5.13
N MET A 29 6.74 -1.72 -5.33
CA MET A 29 5.89 -2.64 -4.59
C MET A 29 6.74 -3.59 -3.75
N GLY A 30 6.37 -3.74 -2.48
CA GLY A 30 6.98 -4.69 -1.58
C GLY A 30 5.95 -5.27 -0.62
N HIS A 31 6.34 -6.29 0.16
CA HIS A 31 5.41 -6.87 1.13
C HIS A 31 5.46 -6.12 2.46
N THR A 32 6.63 -5.79 2.94
CA THR A 32 6.87 -5.31 4.30
C THR A 32 6.96 -3.78 4.35
N PRO A 33 6.25 -3.10 5.25
CA PRO A 33 6.39 -1.66 5.46
C PRO A 33 7.81 -1.27 5.92
N ILE A 34 8.22 -0.07 5.60
CA ILE A 34 9.51 0.51 5.98
C ILE A 34 9.32 1.56 7.07
N LEU A 35 8.29 2.39 6.93
CA LEU A 35 8.02 3.49 7.85
C LEU A 35 6.96 3.13 8.89
N ARG A 36 7.06 3.72 10.07
CA ARG A 36 6.01 3.78 11.09
C ARG A 36 5.13 5.03 10.89
N PRO A 37 3.90 5.08 11.39
CA PRO A 37 3.24 4.03 12.20
C PRO A 37 2.75 2.86 11.34
N VAL A 38 2.76 1.68 11.91
CA VAL A 38 2.12 0.49 11.36
C VAL A 38 1.36 -0.24 12.45
N ARG A 39 0.35 -0.97 12.07
CA ARG A 39 -0.41 -1.79 12.99
C ARG A 39 0.46 -2.94 13.53
N THR A 40 0.45 -3.12 14.84
CA THR A 40 1.13 -4.24 15.51
C THR A 40 0.17 -5.28 16.09
N PHE A 41 -1.11 -4.90 16.24
CA PHE A 41 -2.16 -5.76 16.77
C PHE A 41 -2.81 -6.60 15.65
N SER A 42 -2.95 -7.91 15.84
CA SER A 42 -3.49 -8.85 14.85
C SER A 42 -2.78 -8.83 13.48
N SER A 43 -1.53 -8.45 13.48
CA SER A 43 -0.61 -8.54 12.35
C SER A 43 0.74 -8.99 12.85
N SER A 44 1.68 -9.30 11.96
CA SER A 44 3.05 -9.61 12.36
C SER A 44 3.77 -8.40 12.98
N GLY A 45 3.30 -7.19 12.70
CA GLY A 45 3.98 -5.95 13.04
C GLY A 45 5.35 -5.80 12.38
N MET A 46 5.64 -6.65 11.41
CA MET A 46 6.95 -6.72 10.77
C MET A 46 7.24 -5.46 9.96
N LEU A 47 8.44 -4.94 10.14
CA LEU A 47 8.99 -3.83 9.38
C LEU A 47 10.28 -4.27 8.71
N THR A 48 10.64 -3.57 7.64
CA THR A 48 11.96 -3.71 7.04
C THR A 48 13.04 -3.37 8.07
N VAL A 49 14.07 -4.20 8.16
CA VAL A 49 15.22 -3.97 9.03
C VAL A 49 15.83 -2.60 8.74
N LYS A 50 16.21 -1.88 9.80
CA LYS A 50 16.70 -0.50 9.78
C LYS A 50 15.66 0.53 9.30
N GLY A 51 14.47 0.12 8.85
CA GLY A 51 13.42 1.06 8.45
C GLY A 51 13.93 2.10 7.44
N ARG A 52 13.77 3.39 7.76
CA ARG A 52 14.25 4.53 6.96
C ARG A 52 15.77 4.53 6.74
N ASP A 53 16.53 3.95 7.65
CA ASP A 53 18.00 3.91 7.56
C ASP A 53 18.50 2.75 6.69
N SER A 54 17.60 1.92 6.17
CA SER A 54 17.94 0.85 5.24
C SER A 54 18.46 1.40 3.90
N ASP A 55 19.40 0.68 3.29
CA ASP A 55 19.93 1.06 1.99
C ASP A 55 18.84 1.00 0.92
N PHE A 56 17.86 0.10 1.06
CA PHE A 56 16.69 0.03 0.19
C PHE A 56 15.89 1.34 0.19
N TRP A 57 15.62 1.93 1.37
CA TRP A 57 14.93 3.22 1.45
C TRP A 57 15.76 4.36 0.87
N LYS A 58 17.06 4.38 1.19
CA LYS A 58 17.98 5.39 0.68
C LYS A 58 18.08 5.37 -0.85
N VAL A 59 18.12 4.18 -1.44
CA VAL A 59 18.10 4.02 -2.91
C VAL A 59 16.81 4.57 -3.49
N MET A 60 15.66 4.24 -2.92
CA MET A 60 14.38 4.80 -3.37
C MET A 60 14.36 6.32 -3.30
N ALA A 61 14.81 6.90 -2.19
CA ALA A 61 14.87 8.35 -2.00
C ALA A 61 15.83 9.02 -3.00
N LYS A 62 17.02 8.43 -3.21
CA LYS A 62 18.03 8.91 -4.17
C LYS A 62 17.48 9.00 -5.59
N HIS A 63 16.68 8.01 -6.00
CA HIS A 63 16.12 7.93 -7.36
C HIS A 63 14.71 8.53 -7.50
N GLY A 64 14.21 9.20 -6.47
CA GLY A 64 12.96 9.94 -6.55
C GLY A 64 11.72 9.07 -6.69
N VAL A 65 11.68 7.89 -6.06
CA VAL A 65 10.47 7.06 -6.00
C VAL A 65 9.30 7.86 -5.46
N ASP A 66 8.15 7.78 -6.13
CA ASP A 66 6.95 8.53 -5.76
C ASP A 66 6.13 7.80 -4.71
N LEU A 67 5.98 6.48 -4.89
CA LEU A 67 5.07 5.65 -4.12
C LEU A 67 5.70 4.30 -3.78
N TYR A 68 5.61 3.92 -2.51
CA TYR A 68 5.91 2.58 -2.03
C TYR A 68 4.63 1.91 -1.52
N LEU A 69 4.14 0.90 -2.23
CA LEU A 69 2.99 0.10 -1.84
C LEU A 69 3.44 -1.14 -1.10
N CYS A 70 2.85 -1.40 0.06
CA CYS A 70 3.17 -2.56 0.87
C CYS A 70 1.94 -3.15 1.56
N GLY A 71 2.10 -4.24 2.27
CA GLY A 71 1.03 -4.97 2.94
C GLY A 71 1.41 -5.37 4.36
N GLU A 72 1.39 -6.68 4.65
CA GLU A 72 1.76 -7.35 5.90
C GLU A 72 0.90 -6.98 7.13
N VAL A 73 0.65 -5.72 7.36
CA VAL A 73 0.06 -5.21 8.61
C VAL A 73 -1.46 -5.29 8.69
N HIS A 74 -2.13 -5.76 7.64
CA HIS A 74 -3.58 -5.96 7.55
C HIS A 74 -4.41 -4.71 7.90
N ALA A 75 -3.85 -3.55 7.72
CA ALA A 75 -4.50 -2.26 7.92
C ALA A 75 -3.98 -1.25 6.89
N VAL A 76 -4.81 -0.26 6.57
CA VAL A 76 -4.39 0.82 5.69
C VAL A 76 -3.69 1.88 6.52
N THR A 77 -2.45 2.21 6.17
CA THR A 77 -1.70 3.34 6.71
C THR A 77 -1.07 4.13 5.58
N CYS A 78 -0.95 5.43 5.77
CA CYS A 78 -0.41 6.35 4.77
C CYS A 78 0.62 7.26 5.45
N THR A 79 1.88 7.13 5.07
CA THR A 79 3.00 7.86 5.69
C THR A 79 3.91 8.41 4.61
N GLN A 80 4.34 9.65 4.74
CA GLN A 80 5.27 10.28 3.80
C GLN A 80 6.60 10.62 4.49
N ARG A 81 7.71 10.30 3.84
CA ARG A 81 9.07 10.70 4.23
C ARG A 81 9.97 10.77 2.99
N ASP A 82 10.90 11.70 3.02
CA ASP A 82 11.93 11.86 1.99
C ASP A 82 11.36 11.97 0.55
N GLY A 83 10.15 12.55 0.42
CA GLY A 83 9.45 12.66 -0.85
C GLY A 83 8.75 11.37 -1.32
N ILE A 84 8.81 10.29 -0.55
CA ILE A 84 8.17 9.02 -0.90
C ILE A 84 6.91 8.86 -0.06
N GLN A 85 5.79 8.56 -0.74
CA GLN A 85 4.56 8.14 -0.09
C GLN A 85 4.60 6.63 0.15
N GLN A 86 4.55 6.19 1.41
CA GLN A 86 4.32 4.79 1.74
C GLN A 86 2.85 4.55 2.06
N ILE A 87 2.24 3.57 1.41
CA ILE A 87 0.90 3.11 1.75
C ILE A 87 0.96 1.62 2.04
N ALA A 88 0.68 1.25 3.29
CA ALA A 88 0.39 -0.12 3.65
C ALA A 88 -1.09 -0.39 3.42
N HIS A 89 -1.41 -1.53 2.82
CA HIS A 89 -2.76 -1.86 2.37
C HIS A 89 -3.37 -3.01 3.19
N GLY A 90 -4.65 -2.88 3.54
CA GLY A 90 -5.35 -3.86 4.38
C GLY A 90 -5.74 -5.15 3.68
N GLY A 91 -5.94 -5.10 2.37
CA GLY A 91 -6.29 -6.24 1.52
C GLY A 91 -7.74 -6.70 1.62
N LEU A 92 -8.04 -7.73 0.85
CA LEU A 92 -9.41 -8.25 0.69
C LEU A 92 -9.83 -9.27 1.75
N ILE A 93 -8.93 -9.69 2.64
CA ILE A 93 -9.22 -10.70 3.66
C ILE A 93 -10.28 -10.22 4.66
N GLY A 94 -10.30 -8.93 4.97
CA GLY A 94 -11.24 -8.36 5.93
C GLY A 94 -11.07 -8.91 7.35
N ARG A 95 -9.84 -9.21 7.73
CA ARG A 95 -9.56 -9.81 9.05
C ARG A 95 -9.62 -8.79 10.18
N THR A 96 -9.14 -7.60 9.92
CA THR A 96 -8.98 -6.52 10.91
C THR A 96 -9.56 -5.20 10.45
N THR A 97 -9.54 -4.95 9.16
CA THR A 97 -10.28 -3.89 8.48
C THR A 97 -11.33 -4.52 7.59
N LYS A 98 -12.29 -3.74 7.14
CA LYS A 98 -13.20 -4.20 6.08
C LYS A 98 -12.37 -4.53 4.83
N PRO A 99 -12.81 -5.51 4.03
CA PRO A 99 -12.13 -5.80 2.76
C PRO A 99 -12.02 -4.56 1.90
N ASN A 100 -10.83 -4.27 1.42
CA ASN A 100 -10.53 -3.08 0.64
C ASN A 100 -9.50 -3.36 -0.44
N TYR A 101 -9.49 -2.52 -1.45
CA TYR A 101 -8.47 -2.45 -2.48
C TYR A 101 -8.24 -1.00 -2.90
N MET A 102 -7.14 -0.76 -3.55
CA MET A 102 -6.78 0.56 -4.02
C MET A 102 -6.73 0.58 -5.55
N VAL A 103 -7.31 1.62 -6.13
CA VAL A 103 -7.15 1.94 -7.55
C VAL A 103 -6.13 3.05 -7.66
N VAL A 104 -5.09 2.84 -8.44
CA VAL A 104 -4.09 3.85 -8.77
C VAL A 104 -4.31 4.29 -10.21
N THR A 105 -4.64 5.55 -10.41
CA THR A 105 -4.73 6.17 -11.74
C THR A 105 -3.47 6.98 -11.98
N VAL A 106 -2.81 6.70 -13.09
CA VAL A 106 -1.56 7.35 -13.48
C VAL A 106 -1.85 8.43 -14.50
N HIS A 107 -1.44 9.67 -14.20
CA HIS A 107 -1.41 10.81 -15.11
C HIS A 107 0.04 11.24 -15.32
N GLY A 108 0.33 12.01 -16.34
CA GLY A 108 1.71 12.47 -16.58
C GLY A 108 2.27 13.36 -15.45
N ASP A 109 1.42 14.07 -14.73
CA ASP A 109 1.79 15.02 -13.68
C ASP A 109 1.46 14.54 -12.25
N ARG A 110 0.70 13.46 -12.08
CA ARG A 110 0.25 13.00 -10.78
C ARG A 110 -0.17 11.53 -10.74
N LEU A 111 -0.16 10.97 -9.54
CA LEU A 111 -0.81 9.70 -9.20
C LEU A 111 -2.05 10.00 -8.36
N GLU A 112 -3.18 9.42 -8.72
CA GLU A 112 -4.41 9.44 -7.91
C GLU A 112 -4.67 8.04 -7.35
N LEU A 113 -4.75 7.93 -6.03
CA LEU A 113 -5.00 6.69 -5.32
C LEU A 113 -6.39 6.77 -4.68
N ASP A 114 -7.26 5.83 -5.01
CA ASP A 114 -8.62 5.75 -4.51
C ASP A 114 -8.81 4.46 -3.72
N LEU A 115 -8.98 4.59 -2.40
CA LEU A 115 -9.24 3.46 -1.52
C LEU A 115 -10.72 3.07 -1.59
N LYS A 116 -10.96 1.87 -2.06
CA LYS A 116 -12.28 1.26 -2.17
C LYS A 116 -12.49 0.26 -1.04
N GLU A 117 -13.60 0.38 -0.34
CA GLU A 117 -13.99 -0.52 0.74
C GLU A 117 -15.40 -1.06 0.50
N ILE A 118 -15.62 -2.35 0.79
CA ILE A 118 -16.96 -2.92 0.73
C ILE A 118 -17.73 -2.53 1.99
N ASP A 119 -18.94 -1.99 1.81
CA ASP A 119 -19.84 -1.78 2.92
C ASP A 119 -20.47 -3.11 3.34
N LEU A 120 -20.11 -3.57 4.52
CA LEU A 120 -20.65 -4.77 5.13
C LEU A 120 -21.73 -4.35 6.14
N VAL A 121 -22.90 -4.95 6.05
CA VAL A 121 -23.92 -4.81 7.11
C VAL A 121 -23.29 -5.19 8.44
N ASN A 122 -23.44 -4.32 9.43
CA ASN A 122 -22.87 -4.46 10.77
C ASN A 122 -21.34 -4.40 10.85
N GLY A 123 -20.63 -3.99 9.80
CA GLY A 123 -19.18 -3.78 9.82
C GLY A 123 -18.36 -5.04 10.13
N LYS A 124 -18.97 -6.22 10.12
CA LYS A 124 -18.35 -7.49 10.49
C LYS A 124 -18.36 -8.48 9.32
N GLY A 125 -17.32 -9.27 9.24
CA GLY A 125 -17.23 -10.42 8.35
C GLY A 125 -16.24 -10.24 7.21
N ARG A 126 -15.93 -11.37 6.59
CA ARG A 126 -15.01 -11.46 5.45
C ARG A 126 -15.77 -11.30 4.15
N LEU A 127 -15.11 -10.80 3.12
CA LEU A 127 -15.69 -10.70 1.78
C LEU A 127 -16.11 -12.06 1.23
N TRP A 128 -15.33 -13.10 1.50
CA TRP A 128 -15.58 -14.48 1.09
C TRP A 128 -15.54 -15.44 2.26
N GLN A 129 -16.19 -16.57 2.07
CA GLN A 129 -16.13 -17.68 3.00
C GLN A 129 -15.16 -18.74 2.48
N LYS A 130 -14.40 -19.31 3.39
CA LYS A 130 -13.62 -20.49 3.14
C LYS A 130 -14.58 -21.68 3.08
N ASN A 131 -14.65 -22.37 1.94
CA ASN A 131 -15.39 -23.61 1.86
C ASN A 131 -14.66 -24.70 2.66
N LYS A 132 -15.41 -25.56 3.32
CA LYS A 132 -14.88 -26.76 3.98
C LYS A 132 -14.51 -27.80 2.93
N SER A 133 -13.52 -27.51 2.10
CA SER A 133 -12.99 -28.47 1.14
C SER A 133 -11.87 -29.29 1.77
N LYS A 134 -11.78 -30.53 1.37
CA LYS A 134 -10.69 -31.42 1.79
C LYS A 134 -9.49 -31.19 0.86
N GLY A 135 -8.63 -30.25 1.20
CA GLY A 135 -7.45 -30.01 0.40
C GLY A 135 -6.60 -28.82 0.88
N PRO A 136 -5.33 -28.71 0.47
CA PRO A 136 -4.45 -27.60 0.86
C PRO A 136 -4.93 -26.23 0.33
N TRP A 137 -5.75 -26.23 -0.71
CA TRP A 137 -6.29 -25.03 -1.34
C TRP A 137 -7.81 -25.03 -1.22
N ASP A 138 -8.30 -24.34 -0.18
CA ASP A 138 -9.74 -24.17 -0.02
C ASP A 138 -10.30 -23.22 -1.09
N THR A 139 -11.39 -23.59 -1.69
CA THR A 139 -12.17 -22.71 -2.55
C THR A 139 -12.72 -21.54 -1.75
N ILE A 140 -12.57 -20.34 -2.28
CA ILE A 140 -13.06 -19.12 -1.70
C ILE A 140 -14.29 -18.67 -2.47
N THR A 141 -15.43 -18.52 -1.79
CA THR A 141 -16.69 -18.07 -2.40
C THR A 141 -17.11 -16.71 -1.89
N ILE A 142 -17.43 -15.80 -2.79
CA ILE A 142 -18.09 -14.54 -2.46
C ILE A 142 -19.58 -14.81 -2.37
N THR A 143 -20.21 -14.53 -1.24
CA THR A 143 -21.66 -14.73 -1.08
C THR A 143 -22.45 -13.80 -2.00
N ALA A 144 -23.63 -14.25 -2.44
CA ALA A 144 -24.49 -13.46 -3.35
C ALA A 144 -24.88 -12.10 -2.73
N GLU A 145 -25.10 -12.07 -1.42
CA GLU A 145 -25.40 -10.82 -0.68
C GLU A 145 -24.22 -9.84 -0.74
N ARG A 146 -22.98 -10.31 -0.57
CA ARG A 146 -21.79 -9.47 -0.62
C ARG A 146 -21.49 -8.98 -2.04
N LYS A 147 -21.75 -9.79 -3.05
CA LYS A 147 -21.63 -9.37 -4.46
C LYS A 147 -22.53 -8.19 -4.81
N LYS A 148 -23.69 -8.07 -4.19
CA LYS A 148 -24.66 -6.99 -4.48
C LYS A 148 -24.26 -5.64 -3.89
N ARG A 149 -23.39 -5.60 -2.86
CA ARG A 149 -23.08 -4.37 -2.15
C ARG A 149 -22.07 -3.49 -2.85
N GLY A 150 -21.14 -4.09 -3.61
CA GLY A 150 -20.07 -3.37 -4.27
C GLY A 150 -19.07 -2.72 -3.30
N PHE A 151 -18.13 -1.98 -3.88
CA PHE A 151 -17.12 -1.22 -3.16
C PHE A 151 -17.34 0.27 -3.38
N THR A 152 -17.20 1.05 -2.32
CA THR A 152 -17.32 2.51 -2.35
C THR A 152 -15.98 3.17 -2.05
N SER A 153 -15.74 4.35 -2.61
CA SER A 153 -14.58 5.16 -2.26
C SER A 153 -14.73 5.70 -0.85
N ILE A 154 -13.72 5.47 0.00
CA ILE A 154 -13.69 5.98 1.38
C ILE A 154 -12.59 7.00 1.61
N GLY A 155 -11.67 7.17 0.68
CA GLY A 155 -10.60 8.17 0.76
C GLY A 155 -9.70 8.15 -0.46
N LYS A 156 -9.08 9.29 -0.73
CA LYS A 156 -8.16 9.47 -1.85
C LYS A 156 -6.87 10.14 -1.40
N VAL A 157 -5.80 9.78 -2.09
CA VAL A 157 -4.49 10.45 -2.00
C VAL A 157 -4.10 10.87 -3.41
N THR A 158 -3.70 12.11 -3.59
CA THR A 158 -3.13 12.61 -4.84
C THR A 158 -1.68 13.00 -4.59
N ILE A 159 -0.76 12.43 -5.35
CA ILE A 159 0.67 12.71 -5.31
C ILE A 159 1.00 13.49 -6.58
N ASN A 160 1.27 14.78 -6.45
CA ASN A 160 1.63 15.62 -7.58
C ASN A 160 3.15 15.61 -7.81
N LYS A 161 3.57 15.45 -9.05
CA LYS A 161 4.96 15.59 -9.45
C LYS A 161 5.21 17.04 -9.83
N GLN A 162 5.81 17.81 -8.94
CA GLN A 162 6.27 19.15 -9.28
C GLN A 162 7.73 19.12 -9.70
N LYS A 163 8.09 19.95 -10.67
CA LYS A 163 9.45 20.08 -11.21
C LYS A 163 10.47 20.56 -10.15
N ASP A 164 10.00 21.22 -9.08
CA ASP A 164 10.84 21.83 -8.06
C ASP A 164 10.67 21.18 -6.68
N ALA A 165 11.09 19.91 -6.57
CA ALA A 165 11.50 19.23 -5.34
C ALA A 165 10.48 19.04 -4.20
N LYS A 166 9.27 19.60 -4.23
CA LYS A 166 8.24 19.32 -3.21
C LYS A 166 7.04 18.64 -3.84
N LYS A 167 6.96 17.33 -3.65
CA LYS A 167 5.76 16.59 -3.99
C LYS A 167 4.63 17.04 -3.08
N PHE A 168 3.66 17.75 -3.62
CA PHE A 168 2.45 18.08 -2.88
C PHE A 168 1.53 16.88 -2.88
N GLU A 169 1.12 16.51 -1.69
CA GLU A 169 0.14 15.49 -1.44
C GLU A 169 -1.15 16.14 -0.96
N THR A 170 -2.27 15.71 -1.53
CA THR A 170 -3.59 16.02 -0.98
C THR A 170 -4.26 14.72 -0.53
N ARG A 171 -4.91 14.78 0.62
CA ARG A 171 -5.61 13.63 1.21
C ARG A 171 -7.06 13.96 1.46
N THR A 172 -7.93 12.98 1.28
CA THR A 172 -9.35 13.10 1.60
C THR A 172 -9.88 11.85 2.31
N GLY A 173 -11.01 11.99 2.99
CA GLY A 173 -11.69 10.87 3.63
C GLY A 173 -10.82 10.14 4.65
N PHE A 174 -10.68 8.85 4.49
CA PHE A 174 -9.92 7.97 5.40
C PHE A 174 -8.47 8.42 5.63
N PHE A 175 -7.84 9.07 4.66
CA PHE A 175 -6.42 9.47 4.74
C PHE A 175 -6.17 10.79 5.46
N ILE A 176 -7.20 11.50 5.91
CA ILE A 176 -7.04 12.67 6.78
C ILE A 176 -6.52 12.21 8.14
N GLU A 177 -5.56 12.94 8.73
CA GLU A 177 -4.80 12.54 9.93
C GLU A 177 -5.62 12.03 11.12
N LYS A 178 -6.84 12.51 11.29
CA LYS A 178 -7.76 12.06 12.36
C LYS A 178 -8.15 10.58 12.28
N ASN A 179 -7.96 9.95 11.11
CA ASN A 179 -8.35 8.57 10.85
C ASN A 179 -7.13 7.66 10.56
N ASN A 180 -5.93 8.21 10.61
CA ASN A 180 -4.70 7.45 10.45
C ASN A 180 -4.24 7.02 11.85
N PRO A 181 -4.15 5.70 12.14
CA PRO A 181 -3.73 5.20 13.46
C PRO A 181 -2.28 5.56 13.77
#